data_92f294e96482450afc2b1cb834718bc3
#
_entry.id   92f294e96482450afc2b1cb834718bc3
#
_cell.length_a   1.000
_cell.length_b   1.000
_cell.length_c   1.000
_cell.angle_alpha   90.00
_cell.angle_beta   90.00
_cell.angle_gamma   90.00
#
_symmetry.space_group_name_H-M   'P 1'
#
loop_
_entity.id
_entity.type
_entity.pdbx_description
1 polymer ?
#
loop_
_entity_poly.entity_id
_entity_poly.type
_entity_poly.pdbx_seq_one_letter_code
_entity_poly.pdbx_strand_id
1 'polypeptide(L)'
;MLSRTAILLGCGLAFSLGHPLPDREPAAVPISAAVSPAPIASFAGALAPTVPLSAPAVQLFDVVQGRVIRTAPNSLAFRRLGESWIASIRGAWQGFRLDPESGYILKIPFEPAVRVNSGWYRGEVRELYVMWDPLTPHDTRMMLMGPEGKPRMFYVKADAGSFVEKFKEGQRMLTMPGR
;
A
#
# COMPACT_ATOMS: atom_id res chain seq x y z
N MET A 1 20.91 -47.39 -18.42
CA MET A 1 21.79 -46.85 -19.47
C MET A 1 21.74 -45.34 -19.30
N LEU A 2 22.78 -44.79 -18.66
CA LEU A 2 23.83 -43.90 -19.17
C LEU A 2 23.24 -42.57 -19.72
N SER A 3 23.59 -41.40 -19.28
CA SER A 3 24.92 -40.85 -19.07
C SER A 3 24.92 -39.59 -18.23
N ARG A 4 25.88 -39.50 -17.36
CA ARG A 4 26.36 -38.30 -16.64
C ARG A 4 27.08 -37.38 -17.63
N THR A 5 26.95 -36.04 -17.43
CA THR A 5 28.07 -35.18 -17.76
C THR A 5 28.10 -34.01 -16.78
N ALA A 6 29.11 -34.03 -15.92
CA ALA A 6 29.56 -32.90 -15.11
C ALA A 6 30.54 -32.08 -15.96
N ILE A 7 30.45 -30.75 -15.92
CA ILE A 7 31.54 -29.86 -16.34
C ILE A 7 31.77 -28.84 -15.22
N LEU A 8 32.91 -29.01 -14.55
CA LEU A 8 33.63 -28.05 -13.73
C LEU A 8 34.54 -27.23 -14.63
N LEU A 9 34.58 -25.91 -14.43
CA LEU A 9 35.73 -25.00 -14.65
C LEU A 9 35.27 -23.66 -14.05
N GLY A 10 35.80 -23.04 -13.03
CA GLY A 10 37.15 -22.83 -12.61
C GLY A 10 37.74 -21.60 -13.32
N CYS A 11 37.61 -20.38 -12.74
CA CYS A 11 38.64 -19.36 -12.88
C CYS A 11 38.40 -18.23 -11.88
N GLY A 12 39.28 -18.11 -10.91
CA GLY A 12 39.42 -16.97 -10.04
C GLY A 12 40.15 -15.82 -10.74
N LEU A 13 39.84 -14.60 -10.32
CA LEU A 13 40.72 -13.44 -10.49
C LEU A 13 40.51 -12.49 -9.31
N ALA A 14 41.50 -12.50 -8.43
CA ALA A 14 41.73 -11.48 -7.42
C ALA A 14 42.24 -10.21 -8.12
N PHE A 15 41.60 -9.06 -7.87
CA PHE A 15 42.21 -7.75 -8.10
C PHE A 15 42.18 -6.95 -6.81
N SER A 16 43.32 -6.98 -6.14
CA SER A 16 43.73 -6.04 -5.12
C SER A 16 44.37 -4.85 -5.82
N LEU A 17 43.82 -3.66 -5.65
CA LEU A 17 44.54 -2.41 -5.90
C LEU A 17 44.09 -1.38 -4.85
N GLY A 18 44.94 -1.24 -3.84
CA GLY A 18 44.92 -0.17 -2.89
C GLY A 18 45.22 1.17 -3.58
N HIS A 19 44.37 2.15 -3.28
CA HIS A 19 44.71 3.54 -3.54
C HIS A 19 44.95 4.22 -2.19
N PRO A 20 46.11 4.89 -2.00
CA PRO A 20 46.36 5.71 -0.82
C PRO A 20 45.55 7.01 -0.93
N LEU A 21 44.84 7.36 0.15
CA LEU A 21 44.18 8.66 0.34
C LEU A 21 45.27 9.73 0.54
N PRO A 22 45.15 10.90 -0.08
CA PRO A 22 46.00 12.03 0.25
C PRO A 22 45.57 12.66 1.58
N ASP A 23 46.53 12.74 2.48
CA ASP A 23 46.46 13.54 3.70
C ASP A 23 46.14 15.00 3.35
N ARG A 24 44.98 15.45 3.79
CA ARG A 24 44.59 16.84 3.70
C ARG A 24 44.76 17.48 5.07
N GLU A 25 45.83 18.21 5.20
CA GLU A 25 46.23 19.06 6.34
C GLU A 25 45.08 20.05 6.67
N PRO A 26 44.67 20.22 7.93
CA PRO A 26 43.70 21.22 8.29
C PRO A 26 44.35 22.59 8.34
N ALA A 27 43.99 23.44 7.38
CA ALA A 27 44.33 24.84 7.42
C ALA A 27 43.62 25.55 8.60
N ALA A 28 44.38 26.05 9.54
CA ALA A 28 43.91 26.85 10.63
C ALA A 28 43.34 28.18 10.11
N VAL A 29 42.05 28.43 10.33
CA VAL A 29 41.38 29.71 10.05
C VAL A 29 41.39 30.54 11.35
N PRO A 30 41.89 31.77 11.34
CA PRO A 30 41.87 32.61 12.53
C PRO A 30 40.44 33.08 12.84
N ILE A 31 39.98 32.77 14.04
CA ILE A 31 38.73 33.27 14.59
C ILE A 31 38.97 34.66 15.16
N SER A 32 38.59 35.67 14.42
CA SER A 32 38.46 37.02 14.98
C SER A 32 37.28 37.71 14.33
N ALA A 33 36.17 37.72 15.02
CA ALA A 33 35.10 38.71 14.80
C ALA A 33 34.24 38.78 16.06
N ALA A 34 34.30 39.92 16.69
CA ALA A 34 33.44 40.32 17.78
C ALA A 34 31.96 40.27 17.32
N VAL A 35 31.19 39.42 17.95
CA VAL A 35 29.74 39.36 17.71
C VAL A 35 29.06 40.31 18.69
N SER A 36 28.58 41.44 18.18
CA SER A 36 27.61 42.31 18.87
C SER A 36 26.30 41.54 19.10
N PRO A 37 25.70 41.56 20.29
CA PRO A 37 24.40 40.98 20.51
C PRO A 37 23.33 41.83 19.83
N ALA A 38 22.77 41.33 18.72
CA ALA A 38 21.56 41.89 18.13
C ALA A 38 20.34 41.53 19.00
N PRO A 39 19.34 42.43 19.12
CA PRO A 39 18.14 42.14 19.91
C PRO A 39 17.37 40.96 19.35
N ILE A 40 17.06 40.01 20.22
CA ILE A 40 16.21 38.89 19.93
C ILE A 40 14.81 39.42 19.63
N ALA A 41 14.49 39.62 18.36
CA ALA A 41 13.10 39.78 17.93
C ALA A 41 12.35 38.51 18.30
N SER A 42 11.42 38.62 19.26
CA SER A 42 10.45 37.57 19.57
C SER A 42 9.71 37.25 18.29
N PHE A 43 10.09 36.14 17.63
CA PHE A 43 9.24 35.54 16.65
C PHE A 43 8.05 34.94 17.39
N ALA A 44 6.96 35.72 17.49
CA ALA A 44 5.65 35.22 17.79
C ALA A 44 5.41 34.06 16.79
N GLY A 45 5.31 32.85 17.33
CA GLY A 45 5.18 31.65 16.53
C GLY A 45 4.02 31.77 15.57
N ALA A 46 4.33 31.96 14.31
CA ALA A 46 3.41 31.63 13.26
C ALA A 46 3.15 30.13 13.40
N LEU A 47 1.97 29.77 13.91
CA LEU A 47 1.45 28.41 13.85
C LEU A 47 1.58 27.98 12.39
N ALA A 48 2.55 27.12 12.11
CA ALA A 48 2.65 26.48 10.81
C ALA A 48 1.27 25.89 10.50
N PRO A 49 0.70 26.13 9.31
CA PRO A 49 -0.58 25.53 8.98
C PRO A 49 -0.42 24.04 9.17
N THR A 50 -1.11 23.48 10.18
CA THR A 50 -1.21 22.05 10.37
C THR A 50 -1.94 21.56 9.13
N VAL A 51 -1.19 21.05 8.16
CA VAL A 51 -1.78 20.37 7.01
C VAL A 51 -2.61 19.23 7.62
N PRO A 52 -3.95 19.24 7.49
CA PRO A 52 -4.75 18.18 8.05
C PRO A 52 -4.26 16.89 7.40
N LEU A 53 -3.81 15.94 8.23
CA LEU A 53 -3.47 14.61 7.76
C LEU A 53 -4.76 14.10 7.09
N SER A 54 -4.74 14.05 5.76
CA SER A 54 -5.95 13.71 4.99
C SER A 54 -6.47 12.38 5.52
N ALA A 55 -7.70 12.39 6.07
CA ALA A 55 -8.31 11.18 6.59
C ALA A 55 -8.24 10.07 5.53
N PRO A 56 -7.96 8.83 5.91
CA PRO A 56 -7.85 7.73 4.96
C PRO A 56 -9.14 7.63 4.16
N ALA A 57 -9.00 7.62 2.84
CA ALA A 57 -10.12 7.65 1.91
C ALA A 57 -10.27 6.31 1.20
N VAL A 58 -11.52 5.94 0.92
CA VAL A 58 -11.85 4.85 0.01
C VAL A 58 -11.61 5.32 -1.41
N GLN A 59 -10.90 4.51 -2.20
CA GLN A 59 -10.49 4.87 -3.55
C GLN A 59 -10.84 3.77 -4.55
N LEU A 60 -11.35 4.17 -5.71
CA LEU A 60 -11.56 3.30 -6.85
C LEU A 60 -10.54 3.63 -7.94
N PHE A 61 -9.72 2.68 -8.26
CA PHE A 61 -8.70 2.76 -9.30
C PHE A 61 -9.18 2.01 -10.55
N ASP A 62 -9.07 2.65 -11.71
CA ASP A 62 -9.29 2.03 -13.00
C ASP A 62 -7.94 1.53 -13.53
N VAL A 63 -7.82 0.22 -13.74
CA VAL A 63 -6.57 -0.42 -14.13
C VAL A 63 -6.15 -0.02 -15.54
N VAL A 64 -7.12 0.06 -16.46
CA VAL A 64 -6.84 0.42 -17.87
C VAL A 64 -6.45 1.88 -18.00
N GLN A 65 -7.11 2.77 -17.25
CA GLN A 65 -6.77 4.20 -17.25
C GLN A 65 -5.55 4.53 -16.38
N GLY A 66 -5.09 3.59 -15.54
CA GLY A 66 -3.92 3.78 -14.66
C GLY A 66 -4.11 4.88 -13.61
N ARG A 67 -5.35 5.18 -13.19
CA ARG A 67 -5.63 6.29 -12.26
C ARG A 67 -6.79 6.01 -11.31
N VAL A 68 -6.80 6.74 -10.20
CA VAL A 68 -7.96 6.80 -9.30
C VAL A 68 -9.05 7.60 -9.99
N ILE A 69 -10.21 6.96 -10.20
CA ILE A 69 -11.38 7.57 -10.85
C ILE A 69 -12.40 8.08 -9.84
N ARG A 70 -12.34 7.58 -8.60
CA ARG A 70 -13.23 8.03 -7.54
C ARG A 70 -12.60 7.91 -6.17
N THR A 71 -12.93 8.88 -5.31
CA THR A 71 -12.53 8.90 -3.90
C THR A 71 -13.75 9.27 -3.05
N ALA A 72 -13.89 8.63 -1.89
CA ALA A 72 -14.90 8.97 -0.90
C ALA A 72 -14.29 8.94 0.51
N PRO A 73 -14.79 9.77 1.44
CA PRO A 73 -14.39 9.68 2.84
C PRO A 73 -14.67 8.28 3.38
N ASN A 74 -13.74 7.73 4.15
CA ASN A 74 -13.96 6.46 4.81
C ASN A 74 -15.09 6.60 5.86
N SER A 75 -15.93 5.57 5.97
CA SER A 75 -17.08 5.56 6.86
C SER A 75 -17.28 4.18 7.49
N LEU A 76 -18.08 4.13 8.54
CA LEU A 76 -18.47 2.86 9.16
C LEU A 76 -19.15 1.90 8.17
N ALA A 77 -19.88 2.44 7.17
CA ALA A 77 -20.51 1.64 6.13
C ALA A 77 -19.48 0.91 5.25
N PHE A 78 -18.41 1.61 4.82
CA PHE A 78 -17.30 0.99 4.10
C PHE A 78 -16.56 -0.03 4.94
N ARG A 79 -16.36 0.27 6.23
CA ARG A 79 -15.75 -0.68 7.16
C ARG A 79 -16.55 -1.97 7.24
N ARG A 80 -17.85 -1.90 7.51
CA ARG A 80 -18.74 -3.08 7.58
C ARG A 80 -18.79 -3.84 6.26
N LEU A 81 -18.79 -3.14 5.14
CA LEU A 81 -18.72 -3.74 3.81
C LEU A 81 -17.43 -4.56 3.65
N GLY A 82 -16.28 -3.97 3.95
CA GLY A 82 -14.99 -4.65 3.89
C GLY A 82 -14.92 -5.85 4.81
N GLU A 83 -15.42 -5.75 6.05
CA GLU A 83 -15.51 -6.87 7.00
C GLU A 83 -16.40 -8.00 6.46
N SER A 84 -17.53 -7.68 5.83
CA SER A 84 -18.41 -8.68 5.20
C SER A 84 -17.72 -9.40 4.02
N TRP A 85 -16.93 -8.69 3.26
CA TRP A 85 -16.14 -9.29 2.17
C TRP A 85 -15.03 -10.20 2.70
N ILE A 86 -14.35 -9.80 3.77
CA ILE A 86 -13.36 -10.66 4.44
C ILE A 86 -14.02 -11.96 4.93
N ALA A 87 -15.24 -11.87 5.48
CA ALA A 87 -16.00 -13.04 5.90
C ALA A 87 -16.41 -13.96 4.72
N SER A 88 -16.44 -13.45 3.49
CA SER A 88 -16.80 -14.19 2.29
C SER A 88 -15.62 -14.91 1.61
N ILE A 89 -14.41 -14.91 2.20
CA ILE A 89 -13.24 -15.61 1.69
C ILE A 89 -13.55 -17.09 1.51
N ARG A 90 -13.28 -17.63 0.32
CA ARG A 90 -13.49 -19.04 -0.05
C ARG A 90 -12.21 -19.82 -0.27
N GLY A 91 -11.06 -19.15 -0.37
CA GLY A 91 -9.78 -19.80 -0.58
C GLY A 91 -8.64 -18.83 -0.76
N ALA A 92 -7.42 -19.30 -0.55
CA ALA A 92 -6.22 -18.56 -0.88
C ALA A 92 -6.01 -18.52 -2.39
N TRP A 93 -5.66 -17.36 -2.92
CA TRP A 93 -5.27 -17.24 -4.32
C TRP A 93 -3.81 -17.70 -4.50
N GLN A 94 -3.56 -18.50 -5.54
CA GLN A 94 -2.26 -19.13 -5.79
C GLN A 94 -1.63 -18.71 -7.12
N GLY A 95 -2.11 -17.62 -7.71
CA GLY A 95 -1.55 -17.11 -8.95
C GLY A 95 -0.19 -16.42 -8.76
N PHE A 96 0.53 -16.26 -9.86
CA PHE A 96 1.87 -15.66 -9.87
C PHE A 96 1.84 -14.12 -10.00
N ARG A 97 0.76 -13.53 -10.47
CA ARG A 97 0.64 -12.08 -10.68
C ARG A 97 -0.35 -11.49 -9.70
N LEU A 98 0.11 -10.51 -8.93
CA LEU A 98 -0.75 -9.76 -8.01
C LEU A 98 -1.59 -8.72 -8.74
N ASP A 99 -1.04 -8.13 -9.79
CA ASP A 99 -1.66 -7.03 -10.51
C ASP A 99 -2.67 -7.53 -11.54
N PRO A 100 -3.91 -7.02 -11.56
CA PRO A 100 -4.87 -7.27 -12.61
C PRO A 100 -4.46 -6.55 -13.90
N GLU A 101 -4.82 -7.12 -15.06
CA GLU A 101 -4.56 -6.51 -16.38
C GLU A 101 -5.67 -5.54 -16.79
N SER A 102 -6.86 -5.67 -16.21
CA SER A 102 -8.05 -4.86 -16.50
C SER A 102 -8.96 -4.76 -15.29
N GLY A 103 -10.05 -4.00 -15.42
CA GLY A 103 -11.06 -3.85 -14.39
C GLY A 103 -10.75 -2.77 -13.38
N TYR A 104 -11.19 -2.98 -12.15
CA TYR A 104 -11.16 -1.98 -11.10
C TYR A 104 -10.54 -2.54 -9.81
N ILE A 105 -9.85 -1.67 -9.07
CA ILE A 105 -9.34 -1.96 -7.74
C ILE A 105 -10.00 -1.00 -6.76
N LEU A 106 -10.79 -1.52 -5.83
CA LEU A 106 -11.35 -0.75 -4.73
C LEU A 106 -10.46 -0.90 -3.50
N LYS A 107 -9.91 0.21 -3.02
CA LYS A 107 -9.15 0.29 -1.77
C LYS A 107 -10.07 0.76 -0.64
N ILE A 108 -10.13 0.01 0.45
CA ILE A 108 -10.80 0.39 1.71
C ILE A 108 -9.78 0.36 2.84
N PRO A 109 -9.39 1.52 3.39
CA PRO A 109 -8.53 1.57 4.57
C PRO A 109 -9.33 1.25 5.84
N PHE A 110 -8.69 0.57 6.79
CA PHE A 110 -9.25 0.29 8.10
C PHE A 110 -8.51 1.09 9.19
N GLU A 111 -9.16 2.10 9.72
CA GLU A 111 -8.70 2.85 10.89
C GLU A 111 -9.80 2.90 11.96
N PRO A 112 -9.54 2.29 13.12
CA PRO A 112 -8.41 1.43 13.47
C PRO A 112 -8.40 0.12 12.67
N ALA A 113 -7.24 -0.56 12.63
CA ALA A 113 -7.08 -1.85 11.95
C ALA A 113 -8.13 -2.88 12.43
N VAL A 114 -8.55 -3.77 11.55
CA VAL A 114 -9.51 -4.84 11.85
C VAL A 114 -8.76 -6.12 12.18
N ARG A 115 -9.07 -6.71 13.34
CA ARG A 115 -8.56 -8.03 13.68
C ARG A 115 -9.44 -9.10 13.04
N VAL A 116 -8.84 -9.93 12.20
CA VAL A 116 -9.48 -11.04 11.51
C VAL A 116 -9.02 -12.36 12.14
N ASN A 117 -9.96 -13.25 12.40
CA ASN A 117 -9.69 -14.61 12.85
C ASN A 117 -10.64 -15.56 12.11
N SER A 118 -10.22 -15.99 10.94
CA SER A 118 -10.96 -16.92 10.08
C SER A 118 -10.12 -18.16 9.77
N GLY A 119 -10.73 -19.15 9.13
CA GLY A 119 -10.00 -20.33 8.66
C GLY A 119 -8.94 -20.02 7.58
N TRP A 120 -9.05 -18.88 6.90
CA TRP A 120 -8.17 -18.49 5.79
C TRP A 120 -7.13 -17.45 6.16
N TYR A 121 -7.45 -16.57 7.15
CA TYR A 121 -6.57 -15.50 7.57
C TYR A 121 -6.69 -15.23 9.06
N ARG A 122 -5.54 -15.06 9.71
CA ARG A 122 -5.46 -14.67 11.12
C ARG A 122 -4.45 -13.55 11.27
N GLY A 123 -4.91 -12.39 11.74
CA GLY A 123 -4.04 -11.22 11.89
C GLY A 123 -4.81 -9.91 11.86
N GLU A 124 -4.07 -8.80 11.82
CA GLU A 124 -4.62 -7.46 11.68
C GLU A 124 -4.59 -7.04 10.22
N VAL A 125 -5.65 -6.37 9.78
CA VAL A 125 -5.79 -5.82 8.42
C VAL A 125 -5.90 -4.31 8.52
N ARG A 126 -5.02 -3.59 7.83
CA ARG A 126 -5.04 -2.12 7.72
C ARG A 126 -5.66 -1.64 6.42
N GLU A 127 -5.50 -2.41 5.37
CA GLU A 127 -6.02 -2.05 4.06
C GLU A 127 -6.58 -3.29 3.36
N LEU A 128 -7.70 -3.10 2.71
CA LEU A 128 -8.36 -4.08 1.89
C LEU A 128 -8.37 -3.57 0.45
N TYR A 129 -7.98 -4.41 -0.48
CA TYR A 129 -8.08 -4.16 -1.91
C TYR A 129 -8.94 -5.23 -2.54
N VAL A 130 -10.01 -4.83 -3.23
CA VAL A 130 -10.87 -5.75 -3.98
C VAL A 130 -10.67 -5.49 -5.46
N MET A 131 -10.29 -6.52 -6.18
CA MET A 131 -10.04 -6.51 -7.61
C MET A 131 -11.21 -7.19 -8.30
N TRP A 132 -11.87 -6.45 -9.15
CA TRP A 132 -13.02 -6.91 -9.92
C TRP A 132 -12.90 -6.49 -11.37
N ASP A 133 -13.16 -7.43 -12.27
CA ASP A 133 -13.14 -7.21 -13.70
C ASP A 133 -14.52 -7.54 -14.28
N PRO A 134 -15.16 -6.61 -15.00
CA PRO A 134 -16.44 -6.86 -15.66
C PRO A 134 -16.39 -7.96 -16.72
N LEU A 135 -15.20 -8.26 -17.27
CA LEU A 135 -15.01 -9.35 -18.23
C LEU A 135 -14.96 -10.73 -17.56
N THR A 136 -14.56 -10.77 -16.28
CA THR A 136 -14.48 -12.00 -15.48
C THR A 136 -15.13 -11.82 -14.11
N PRO A 137 -16.43 -11.50 -14.05
CA PRO A 137 -17.09 -11.07 -12.81
C PRO A 137 -17.08 -12.10 -11.68
N HIS A 138 -16.89 -13.38 -12.03
CA HIS A 138 -16.82 -14.47 -11.05
C HIS A 138 -15.44 -14.67 -10.43
N ASP A 139 -14.42 -14.01 -10.96
CA ASP A 139 -13.02 -14.06 -10.46
C ASP A 139 -12.68 -12.85 -9.59
N THR A 140 -13.56 -12.53 -8.65
CA THR A 140 -13.28 -11.47 -7.69
C THR A 140 -12.19 -11.90 -6.74
N ARG A 141 -11.11 -11.12 -6.72
CA ARG A 141 -9.95 -11.33 -5.86
C ARG A 141 -9.86 -10.23 -4.81
N MET A 142 -9.33 -10.58 -3.67
CA MET A 142 -9.16 -9.67 -2.56
C MET A 142 -7.74 -9.78 -2.00
N MET A 143 -7.10 -8.63 -1.80
CA MET A 143 -5.81 -8.53 -1.14
C MET A 143 -5.98 -7.87 0.22
N LEU A 144 -5.47 -8.54 1.25
CA LEU A 144 -5.37 -8.02 2.61
C LEU A 144 -3.96 -7.54 2.87
N MET A 145 -3.83 -6.32 3.40
CA MET A 145 -2.57 -5.74 3.81
C MET A 145 -2.57 -5.57 5.33
N GLY A 146 -1.68 -6.26 6.01
CA GLY A 146 -1.46 -6.14 7.44
C GLY A 146 -0.45 -5.04 7.80
N PRO A 147 -0.14 -4.85 9.09
CA PRO A 147 0.82 -3.86 9.56
C PRO A 147 2.25 -4.09 9.06
N GLU A 148 2.59 -5.32 8.70
CA GLU A 148 3.91 -5.68 8.16
C GLU A 148 4.08 -5.35 6.67
N GLY A 149 3.04 -4.84 6.01
CA GLY A 149 3.06 -4.53 4.58
C GLY A 149 3.11 -5.75 3.65
N LYS A 150 2.90 -6.97 4.18
CA LYS A 150 2.91 -8.19 3.38
C LYS A 150 1.52 -8.46 2.80
N PRO A 151 1.36 -8.50 1.47
CA PRO A 151 0.08 -8.77 0.84
C PRO A 151 -0.31 -10.26 0.98
N ARG A 152 -1.59 -10.50 1.20
CA ARG A 152 -2.21 -11.83 1.18
C ARG A 152 -3.42 -11.80 0.27
N MET A 153 -3.43 -12.67 -0.75
CA MET A 153 -4.47 -12.72 -1.77
C MET A 153 -5.43 -13.88 -1.54
N PHE A 154 -6.72 -13.61 -1.82
CA PHE A 154 -7.80 -14.57 -1.62
C PHE A 154 -8.84 -14.47 -2.73
N TYR A 155 -9.54 -15.58 -2.97
CA TYR A 155 -10.81 -15.58 -3.69
C TYR A 155 -11.95 -15.27 -2.73
N VAL A 156 -12.92 -14.47 -3.18
CA VAL A 156 -14.11 -14.11 -2.38
C VAL A 156 -15.39 -14.39 -3.15
N LYS A 157 -16.48 -14.61 -2.40
CA LYS A 157 -17.85 -14.72 -2.95
C LYS A 157 -18.57 -13.39 -3.03
N ALA A 158 -17.91 -12.30 -2.63
CA ALA A 158 -18.54 -10.99 -2.59
C ALA A 158 -19.01 -10.57 -3.98
N ASP A 159 -20.21 -9.99 -4.06
CA ASP A 159 -20.68 -9.25 -5.23
C ASP A 159 -20.03 -7.86 -5.24
N ALA A 160 -18.77 -7.83 -5.68
CA ALA A 160 -18.03 -6.58 -5.81
C ALA A 160 -18.52 -5.75 -7.00
N GLY A 161 -19.04 -6.40 -8.05
CA GLY A 161 -19.48 -5.75 -9.27
C GLY A 161 -20.58 -4.74 -9.05
N SER A 162 -21.68 -5.15 -8.46
CA SER A 162 -22.80 -4.25 -8.14
C SER A 162 -22.37 -3.06 -7.28
N PHE A 163 -21.42 -3.27 -6.37
CA PHE A 163 -20.89 -2.21 -5.55
C PHE A 163 -20.01 -1.25 -6.36
N VAL A 164 -19.05 -1.77 -7.13
CA VAL A 164 -18.11 -0.98 -7.92
C VAL A 164 -18.86 -0.10 -8.93
N GLU A 165 -19.85 -0.64 -9.63
CA GLU A 165 -20.66 0.12 -10.59
C GLU A 165 -21.41 1.28 -9.90
N LYS A 166 -22.11 1.02 -8.80
CA LYS A 166 -22.80 2.08 -8.04
C LYS A 166 -21.83 3.13 -7.48
N PHE A 167 -20.67 2.69 -7.01
CA PHE A 167 -19.66 3.60 -6.48
C PHE A 167 -19.05 4.45 -7.59
N LYS A 168 -18.80 3.90 -8.76
CA LYS A 168 -18.30 4.59 -9.95
C LYS A 168 -19.30 5.69 -10.42
N GLU A 169 -20.61 5.37 -10.48
CA GLU A 169 -21.66 6.30 -10.87
C GLU A 169 -21.91 7.43 -9.88
N GLY A 170 -21.36 7.34 -8.69
CA GLY A 170 -21.54 8.38 -7.69
C GLY A 170 -22.82 8.29 -6.88
N GLN A 171 -23.55 7.20 -6.98
CA GLN A 171 -24.71 6.98 -6.16
C GLN A 171 -24.32 6.98 -4.67
N ARG A 172 -24.98 7.85 -3.89
CA ARG A 172 -24.79 7.89 -2.44
C ARG A 172 -25.15 6.52 -1.86
N MET A 173 -24.16 5.83 -1.33
CA MET A 173 -24.33 4.57 -0.61
C MET A 173 -24.97 4.79 0.79
N LEU A 174 -25.96 5.65 0.85
CA LEU A 174 -26.69 5.94 2.06
C LEU A 174 -28.05 5.29 1.95
N THR A 175 -28.13 4.01 2.19
CA THR A 175 -29.25 3.36 2.84
C THR A 175 -29.12 1.85 2.67
N MET A 176 -28.30 1.22 3.52
CA MET A 176 -28.59 -0.17 3.82
C MET A 176 -29.74 -0.16 4.81
N PRO A 177 -30.93 -0.68 4.47
CA PRO A 177 -31.94 -0.93 5.48
C PRO A 177 -31.36 -1.95 6.45
N GLY A 178 -31.24 -1.57 7.71
CA GLY A 178 -30.92 -2.50 8.78
C GLY A 178 -31.97 -3.61 8.82
N ARG A 179 -31.52 -4.85 8.73
CA ARG A 179 -32.23 -6.03 9.23
C ARG A 179 -31.48 -6.58 10.41
#